data_ec320654d72ec5fb2f4fffc3e298ee18
#
_entry.id   ec320654d72ec5fb2f4fffc3e298ee18
#
_cell.length_a   1.000
_cell.length_b   1.000
_cell.length_c   1.000
_cell.angle_alpha   90.00
_cell.angle_beta   90.00
_cell.angle_gamma   90.00
#
_symmetry.space_group_name_H-M   'P 1'
#
loop_
_entity.id
_entity.type
_entity.pdbx_description
1 polymer ?
#
loop_
_entity_poly.entity_id
_entity_poly.type
_entity_poly.pdbx_seq_one_letter_code
_entity_poly.pdbx_strand_id
1 'polypeptide(L)'
;MIRNPAPPLSVRVEELQLGGAAESFLAEPQVKSYNTAIADRALMRKDSKLGAPEEVEKRIQEYFEICKDTSQLPSIKALSLYIGVPYRTIKKYIDDPTSRYNEMLVMARDLCHVIVENGALNNKVNPATYMFTAANYYDMKNTQSVEIGRSSAERDLAASRESINALKALLERERAGTVSDGAVDAEFVVKDGE
;
A
#
# COMPACT_ATOMS: atom_id res chain seq x y z
N MET A 1 8.94 36.69 -25.52
CA MET A 1 8.21 36.26 -24.31
C MET A 1 9.19 35.51 -23.43
N ILE A 2 9.64 36.18 -22.35
CA ILE A 2 10.57 35.60 -21.37
C ILE A 2 9.72 34.74 -20.42
N ARG A 3 9.87 33.42 -20.46
CA ARG A 3 9.25 32.52 -19.47
C ARG A 3 9.98 32.72 -18.14
N ASN A 4 9.27 33.25 -17.15
CA ASN A 4 9.77 33.27 -15.78
C ASN A 4 10.11 31.81 -15.37
N PRO A 5 11.30 31.56 -14.79
CA PRO A 5 11.61 30.25 -14.25
C PRO A 5 10.61 29.91 -13.14
N ALA A 6 10.16 28.65 -13.11
CA ALA A 6 9.28 28.18 -12.04
C ALA A 6 9.98 28.38 -10.69
N PRO A 7 9.27 28.80 -9.64
CA PRO A 7 9.85 28.97 -8.30
C PRO A 7 10.45 27.65 -7.81
N PRO A 8 11.52 27.69 -7.00
CA PRO A 8 12.14 26.50 -6.46
C PRO A 8 11.11 25.68 -5.64
N LEU A 9 11.20 24.37 -5.71
CA LEU A 9 10.22 23.44 -5.07
C LEU A 9 10.13 23.59 -3.55
N SER A 10 11.15 24.15 -2.89
CA SER A 10 11.10 24.53 -1.48
C SER A 10 9.97 25.51 -1.16
N VAL A 11 9.67 26.45 -2.08
CA VAL A 11 8.55 27.39 -1.94
C VAL A 11 7.18 26.72 -2.18
N ARG A 12 7.15 25.68 -3.03
CA ARG A 12 5.90 24.93 -3.29
C ARG A 12 5.45 24.01 -2.16
N VAL A 13 6.37 23.53 -1.31
CA VAL A 13 6.02 22.67 -0.17
C VAL A 13 5.33 23.47 0.94
N GLU A 14 5.65 24.75 1.08
CA GLU A 14 4.99 25.66 2.05
C GLU A 14 3.56 26.05 1.63
N GLU A 15 3.25 26.01 0.34
CA GLU A 15 1.91 26.34 -0.18
C GLU A 15 0.93 25.15 -0.21
N LEU A 16 1.42 23.90 0.00
CA LEU A 16 0.54 22.75 0.16
C LEU A 16 -0.11 22.80 1.54
N GLN A 17 -1.33 23.31 1.61
CA GLN A 17 -2.20 23.28 2.80
C GLN A 17 -2.52 21.82 3.15
N LEU A 18 -1.63 21.17 3.90
CA LEU A 18 -1.88 19.90 4.56
C LEU A 18 -2.75 20.17 5.80
N GLY A 19 -3.89 19.50 5.94
CA GLY A 19 -4.85 19.76 7.01
C GLY A 19 -4.22 19.76 8.40
N GLY A 20 -4.74 20.56 9.31
CA GLY A 20 -4.12 21.05 10.55
C GLY A 20 -3.37 20.03 11.46
N ALA A 21 -3.72 18.74 11.44
CA ALA A 21 -2.99 17.69 12.19
C ALA A 21 -1.65 17.33 11.53
N ALA A 22 -1.58 17.35 10.20
CA ALA A 22 -0.35 17.14 9.47
C ALA A 22 0.60 18.34 9.58
N GLU A 23 0.06 19.56 9.64
CA GLU A 23 0.83 20.78 9.84
C GLU A 23 1.54 20.81 11.19
N SER A 24 0.87 20.37 12.27
CA SER A 24 1.49 20.35 13.62
C SER A 24 2.63 19.34 13.70
N PHE A 25 2.49 18.17 13.08
CA PHE A 25 3.56 17.16 13.04
C PHE A 25 4.76 17.61 12.19
N LEU A 26 4.51 18.23 11.04
CA LEU A 26 5.55 18.74 10.15
C LEU A 26 6.24 20.01 10.69
N ALA A 27 5.62 20.67 11.68
CA ALA A 27 6.17 21.88 12.30
C ALA A 27 7.24 21.61 13.38
N GLU A 28 7.39 20.35 13.82
CA GLU A 28 8.47 20.02 14.75
C GLU A 28 9.84 20.29 14.12
N PRO A 29 10.74 21.02 14.82
CA PRO A 29 12.02 21.44 14.23
C PRO A 29 12.86 20.31 13.64
N GLN A 30 12.83 19.15 14.28
CA GLN A 30 13.56 17.95 13.84
C GLN A 30 12.97 17.35 12.56
N VAL A 31 11.65 17.26 12.45
CA VAL A 31 10.96 16.77 11.25
C VAL A 31 11.16 17.74 10.09
N LYS A 32 11.09 19.03 10.35
CA LYS A 32 11.35 20.06 9.34
C LYS A 32 12.79 19.98 8.83
N SER A 33 13.75 19.81 9.71
CA SER A 33 15.18 19.67 9.34
C SER A 33 15.40 18.44 8.47
N TYR A 34 14.84 17.28 8.86
CA TYR A 34 14.92 16.04 8.09
C TYR A 34 14.30 16.19 6.68
N ASN A 35 13.06 16.69 6.61
CA ASN A 35 12.35 16.85 5.34
C ASN A 35 13.06 17.84 4.42
N THR A 36 13.63 18.93 4.98
CA THR A 36 14.41 19.91 4.22
C THR A 36 15.67 19.26 3.64
N ALA A 37 16.41 18.50 4.42
CA ALA A 37 17.62 17.81 3.95
C ALA A 37 17.30 16.83 2.81
N ILE A 38 16.19 16.07 2.91
CA ILE A 38 15.76 15.17 1.84
C ILE A 38 15.35 15.95 0.58
N ALA A 39 14.57 17.03 0.75
CA ALA A 39 14.10 17.85 -0.36
C ALA A 39 15.25 18.52 -1.09
N ASP A 40 16.19 19.13 -0.38
CA ASP A 40 17.34 19.80 -0.97
C ASP A 40 18.18 18.86 -1.82
N ARG A 41 18.42 17.64 -1.31
CA ARG A 41 19.15 16.63 -2.06
C ARG A 41 18.38 16.12 -3.27
N ALA A 42 17.07 15.89 -3.15
CA ALA A 42 16.23 15.50 -4.26
C ALA A 42 16.20 16.54 -5.39
N LEU A 43 16.28 17.83 -5.03
CA LEU A 43 16.26 18.97 -5.96
C LEU A 43 17.61 19.23 -6.63
N MET A 44 18.72 18.92 -5.96
CA MET A 44 20.07 19.06 -6.54
C MET A 44 20.37 18.01 -7.62
N ARG A 45 19.42 17.13 -7.91
CA ARG A 45 19.53 16.08 -8.90
C ARG A 45 19.69 16.67 -10.31
N LYS A 46 20.83 16.40 -10.94
CA LYS A 46 21.08 16.74 -12.36
C LYS A 46 20.82 15.55 -13.29
N ASP A 47 21.05 14.32 -12.83
CA ASP A 47 20.98 13.12 -13.65
C ASP A 47 20.06 12.04 -13.03
N SER A 48 19.50 11.17 -13.90
CA SER A 48 18.68 10.03 -13.50
C SER A 48 19.49 8.77 -13.17
N LYS A 49 20.82 8.84 -13.26
CA LYS A 49 21.73 7.71 -13.03
C LYS A 49 22.40 7.84 -11.67
N LEU A 50 22.67 6.71 -11.04
CA LEU A 50 23.55 6.65 -9.87
C LEU A 50 24.98 7.04 -10.28
N GLY A 51 25.66 7.80 -9.40
CA GLY A 51 27.05 8.17 -9.55
C GLY A 51 28.02 6.99 -9.35
N ALA A 52 29.26 7.29 -9.01
CA ALA A 52 30.24 6.26 -8.62
C ALA A 52 29.75 5.52 -7.35
N PRO A 53 30.06 4.22 -7.18
CA PRO A 53 29.65 3.46 -5.99
C PRO A 53 30.06 4.13 -4.68
N GLU A 54 31.26 4.67 -4.63
CA GLU A 54 31.81 5.34 -3.44
C GLU A 54 31.02 6.61 -3.07
N GLU A 55 30.51 7.31 -4.08
CA GLU A 55 29.65 8.47 -3.86
C GLU A 55 28.29 8.06 -3.35
N VAL A 56 27.74 6.96 -3.85
CA VAL A 56 26.46 6.41 -3.39
C VAL A 56 26.58 5.93 -1.94
N GLU A 57 27.65 5.23 -1.62
CA GLU A 57 27.94 4.76 -0.25
C GLU A 57 28.02 5.93 0.73
N LYS A 58 28.77 6.98 0.36
CA LYS A 58 28.90 8.20 1.16
C LYS A 58 27.51 8.83 1.42
N ARG A 59 26.65 8.91 0.40
CA ARG A 59 25.28 9.44 0.55
C ARG A 59 24.41 8.58 1.44
N ILE A 60 24.57 7.25 1.40
CA ILE A 60 23.88 6.35 2.31
C ILE A 60 24.30 6.62 3.76
N GLN A 61 25.60 6.77 4.02
CA GLN A 61 26.10 7.09 5.35
C GLN A 61 25.57 8.44 5.86
N GLU A 62 25.69 9.49 5.04
CA GLU A 62 25.18 10.83 5.35
C GLU A 62 23.67 10.79 5.68
N TYR A 63 22.88 9.99 4.94
CA TYR A 63 21.45 9.83 5.21
C TYR A 63 21.16 9.24 6.58
N PHE A 64 21.87 8.18 6.98
CA PHE A 64 21.69 7.57 8.28
C PHE A 64 22.15 8.50 9.42
N GLU A 65 23.18 9.31 9.20
CA GLU A 65 23.59 10.34 10.16
C GLU A 65 22.47 11.37 10.36
N ILE A 66 21.87 11.87 9.29
CA ILE A 66 20.72 12.79 9.37
C ILE A 66 19.54 12.14 10.11
N CYS A 67 19.23 10.87 9.86
CA CYS A 67 18.18 10.16 10.58
C CYS A 67 18.48 10.11 12.09
N LYS A 68 19.74 9.85 12.45
CA LYS A 68 20.21 9.82 13.85
C LYS A 68 20.11 11.19 14.50
N ASP A 69 20.62 12.23 13.85
CA ASP A 69 20.67 13.59 14.39
C ASP A 69 19.27 14.21 14.57
N THR A 70 18.35 13.85 13.66
CA THR A 70 16.98 14.32 13.72
C THR A 70 16.04 13.37 14.46
N SER A 71 16.54 12.23 14.97
CA SER A 71 15.75 11.18 15.62
C SER A 71 14.60 10.66 14.74
N GLN A 72 14.76 10.73 13.42
CA GLN A 72 13.76 10.23 12.47
C GLN A 72 14.05 8.79 12.05
N LEU A 73 12.99 8.02 11.84
CA LEU A 73 13.11 6.65 11.38
C LEU A 73 13.50 6.63 9.88
N PRO A 74 14.51 5.82 9.50
CA PRO A 74 14.90 5.71 8.11
C PRO A 74 13.83 5.04 7.24
N SER A 75 13.76 5.47 5.99
CA SER A 75 12.87 4.91 4.99
C SER A 75 13.63 4.70 3.68
N ILE A 76 13.47 3.55 3.06
CA ILE A 76 14.11 3.27 1.77
C ILE A 76 13.67 4.24 0.66
N LYS A 77 12.44 4.77 0.74
CA LYS A 77 11.97 5.82 -0.18
C LYS A 77 12.68 7.15 0.06
N ALA A 78 12.80 7.58 1.32
CA ALA A 78 13.51 8.82 1.65
C ALA A 78 15.00 8.69 1.32
N LEU A 79 15.62 7.54 1.60
CA LEU A 79 16.98 7.24 1.17
C LEU A 79 17.14 7.38 -0.36
N SER A 80 16.20 6.83 -1.13
CA SER A 80 16.27 6.93 -2.59
C SER A 80 16.24 8.38 -3.09
N LEU A 81 15.41 9.21 -2.47
CA LEU A 81 15.36 10.65 -2.77
C LEU A 81 16.64 11.37 -2.36
N TYR A 82 17.21 11.01 -1.21
CA TYR A 82 18.47 11.59 -0.72
C TYR A 82 19.65 11.23 -1.63
N ILE A 83 19.71 9.99 -2.13
CA ILE A 83 20.69 9.57 -3.14
C ILE A 83 20.47 10.32 -4.47
N GLY A 84 19.26 10.82 -4.72
CA GLY A 84 18.92 11.59 -5.90
C GLY A 84 18.33 10.76 -7.03
N VAL A 85 17.76 9.58 -6.77
CA VAL A 85 17.09 8.73 -7.76
C VAL A 85 15.73 8.26 -7.26
N PRO A 86 14.75 8.00 -8.17
CA PRO A 86 13.47 7.43 -7.77
C PRO A 86 13.61 6.06 -7.12
N TYR A 87 12.74 5.73 -6.17
CA TYR A 87 12.70 4.40 -5.54
C TYR A 87 12.65 3.25 -6.54
N ARG A 88 11.92 3.41 -7.65
CA ARG A 88 11.88 2.40 -8.73
C ARG A 88 13.28 2.08 -9.28
N THR A 89 14.15 3.08 -9.36
CA THR A 89 15.53 2.89 -9.83
C THR A 89 16.36 2.12 -8.80
N ILE A 90 16.24 2.47 -7.51
CA ILE A 90 16.88 1.74 -6.41
C ILE A 90 16.42 0.29 -6.38
N LYS A 91 15.10 0.05 -6.47
CA LYS A 91 14.54 -1.31 -6.48
C LYS A 91 15.13 -2.13 -7.64
N LYS A 92 15.26 -1.58 -8.83
CA LYS A 92 15.88 -2.28 -9.96
C LYS A 92 17.31 -2.75 -9.66
N TYR A 93 18.11 -1.92 -8.96
CA TYR A 93 19.49 -2.30 -8.59
C TYR A 93 19.53 -3.30 -7.41
N ILE A 94 18.54 -3.26 -6.51
CA ILE A 94 18.38 -4.26 -5.44
C ILE A 94 17.98 -5.62 -6.04
N ASP A 95 17.10 -5.63 -7.04
CA ASP A 95 16.61 -6.86 -7.67
C ASP A 95 17.62 -7.47 -8.67
N ASP A 96 18.70 -6.76 -9.02
CA ASP A 96 19.74 -7.21 -9.94
C ASP A 96 21.04 -7.59 -9.19
N PRO A 97 21.28 -8.90 -8.94
CA PRO A 97 22.46 -9.36 -8.21
C PRO A 97 23.80 -9.05 -8.94
N THR A 98 23.76 -8.75 -10.22
CA THR A 98 24.96 -8.43 -11.02
C THR A 98 25.33 -6.96 -10.96
N SER A 99 24.46 -6.13 -10.39
CA SER A 99 24.70 -4.70 -10.25
C SER A 99 25.80 -4.41 -9.25
N ARG A 100 26.74 -3.55 -9.63
CA ARG A 100 27.80 -3.06 -8.72
C ARG A 100 27.27 -2.31 -7.49
N TYR A 101 25.99 -1.96 -7.45
CA TYR A 101 25.33 -1.28 -6.33
C TYR A 101 24.49 -2.24 -5.48
N ASN A 102 24.31 -3.50 -5.92
CA ASN A 102 23.37 -4.43 -5.31
C ASN A 102 23.64 -4.62 -3.82
N GLU A 103 24.83 -5.09 -3.46
CA GLU A 103 25.17 -5.43 -2.08
C GLU A 103 24.96 -4.25 -1.12
N MET A 104 25.47 -3.08 -1.48
CA MET A 104 25.35 -1.86 -0.72
C MET A 104 23.89 -1.41 -0.53
N LEU A 105 23.07 -1.48 -1.60
CA LEU A 105 21.67 -1.07 -1.56
C LEU A 105 20.79 -2.08 -0.83
N VAL A 106 21.08 -3.37 -0.94
CA VAL A 106 20.43 -4.43 -0.14
C VAL A 106 20.71 -4.20 1.34
N MET A 107 21.98 -4.00 1.72
CA MET A 107 22.37 -3.71 3.11
C MET A 107 21.66 -2.46 3.64
N ALA A 108 21.62 -1.38 2.87
CA ALA A 108 20.94 -0.15 3.26
C ALA A 108 19.43 -0.33 3.44
N ARG A 109 18.78 -1.13 2.55
CA ARG A 109 17.37 -1.50 2.68
C ARG A 109 17.11 -2.29 3.96
N ASP A 110 17.93 -3.29 4.21
CA ASP A 110 17.77 -4.18 5.36
C ASP A 110 18.04 -3.42 6.67
N LEU A 111 18.98 -2.48 6.69
CA LEU A 111 19.21 -1.60 7.84
C LEU A 111 17.98 -0.70 8.11
N CYS A 112 17.37 -0.12 7.07
CA CYS A 112 16.10 0.61 7.22
C CYS A 112 15.02 -0.28 7.83
N HIS A 113 14.90 -1.53 7.37
CA HIS A 113 13.91 -2.48 7.88
C HIS A 113 14.13 -2.79 9.35
N VAL A 114 15.34 -3.20 9.75
CA VAL A 114 15.68 -3.56 11.13
C VAL A 114 15.44 -2.41 12.10
N ILE A 115 15.76 -1.17 11.72
CA ILE A 115 15.52 0.00 12.60
C ILE A 115 14.01 0.23 12.80
N VAL A 116 13.19 0.10 11.73
CA VAL A 116 11.73 0.27 11.83
C VAL A 116 11.09 -0.89 12.58
N GLU A 117 11.56 -2.12 12.37
CA GLU A 117 11.13 -3.32 13.11
C GLU A 117 11.40 -3.18 14.61
N ASN A 118 12.62 -2.79 14.99
CA ASN A 118 12.96 -2.50 16.39
C ASN A 118 12.09 -1.38 16.97
N GLY A 119 11.77 -0.37 16.17
CA GLY A 119 10.82 0.67 16.55
C GLY A 119 9.42 0.11 16.85
N ALA A 120 8.95 -0.84 16.04
CA ALA A 120 7.65 -1.50 16.25
C ALA A 120 7.67 -2.40 17.49
N LEU A 121 8.71 -3.21 17.66
CA LEU A 121 8.89 -4.08 18.83
C LEU A 121 8.94 -3.30 20.15
N ASN A 122 9.47 -2.08 20.13
CA ASN A 122 9.55 -1.18 21.28
C ASN A 122 8.36 -0.19 21.39
N ASN A 123 7.27 -0.43 20.69
CA ASN A 123 6.07 0.42 20.64
C ASN A 123 6.33 1.89 20.24
N LYS A 124 7.42 2.18 19.55
CA LYS A 124 7.73 3.50 18.98
C LYS A 124 7.12 3.70 17.60
N VAL A 125 6.73 2.62 16.94
CA VAL A 125 6.06 2.60 15.63
C VAL A 125 4.75 1.86 15.79
N ASN A 126 3.68 2.39 15.20
CA ASN A 126 2.40 1.69 15.19
C ASN A 126 2.54 0.36 14.42
N PRO A 127 2.15 -0.79 15.00
CA PRO A 127 2.27 -2.10 14.36
C PRO A 127 1.59 -2.19 12.99
N ALA A 128 0.44 -1.54 12.80
CA ALA A 128 -0.25 -1.52 11.50
C ALA A 128 0.57 -0.77 10.44
N THR A 129 1.19 0.35 10.81
CA THR A 129 2.10 1.11 9.94
C THR A 129 3.35 0.28 9.58
N TYR A 130 3.91 -0.45 10.56
CA TYR A 130 5.02 -1.36 10.31
C TYR A 130 4.62 -2.47 9.33
N MET A 131 3.52 -3.17 9.57
CA MET A 131 3.04 -4.24 8.69
C MET A 131 2.79 -3.76 7.26
N PHE A 132 2.21 -2.56 7.10
CA PHE A 132 2.01 -1.95 5.79
C PHE A 132 3.33 -1.65 5.08
N THR A 133 4.30 -1.07 5.79
CA THR A 133 5.64 -0.76 5.23
C THR A 133 6.42 -2.01 4.90
N ALA A 134 6.39 -3.01 5.77
CA ALA A 134 7.07 -4.28 5.60
C ALA A 134 6.56 -5.05 4.37
N ALA A 135 5.24 -5.07 4.16
CA ALA A 135 4.63 -5.71 3.00
C ALA A 135 4.95 -4.97 1.68
N ASN A 136 5.04 -3.64 1.70
CA ASN A 136 5.23 -2.85 0.47
C ASN A 136 6.69 -2.64 0.07
N TYR A 137 7.64 -2.67 1.02
CA TYR A 137 9.04 -2.29 0.74
C TYR A 137 10.07 -3.36 1.09
N TYR A 138 9.69 -4.35 1.91
CA TYR A 138 10.62 -5.36 2.41
C TYR A 138 10.19 -6.79 2.07
N ASP A 139 9.29 -6.93 1.09
CA ASP A 139 8.81 -8.20 0.54
C ASP A 139 8.21 -9.17 1.59
N MET A 140 7.81 -8.65 2.77
CA MET A 140 7.12 -9.45 3.78
C MET A 140 5.70 -9.79 3.32
N LYS A 141 5.40 -11.09 3.26
CA LYS A 141 4.06 -11.58 2.92
C LYS A 141 3.27 -11.84 4.20
N ASN A 142 2.13 -11.16 4.36
CA ASN A 142 1.18 -11.51 5.40
C ASN A 142 0.34 -12.71 4.93
N THR A 143 0.87 -13.92 5.12
CA THR A 143 0.21 -15.17 4.73
C THR A 143 -1.08 -15.42 5.49
N GLN A 144 -1.18 -14.96 6.74
CA GLN A 144 -2.37 -15.16 7.58
C GLN A 144 -3.62 -14.43 7.07
N SER A 145 -3.49 -13.21 6.54
CA SER A 145 -4.63 -12.47 6.00
C SER A 145 -5.19 -13.08 4.72
N VAL A 146 -4.35 -13.76 3.93
CA VAL A 146 -4.76 -14.42 2.68
C VAL A 146 -5.52 -15.71 2.95
N GLU A 147 -5.13 -16.48 3.96
CA GLU A 147 -5.80 -17.72 4.35
C GLU A 147 -7.17 -17.47 5.01
N ILE A 148 -7.25 -16.49 5.91
CA ILE A 148 -8.52 -16.11 6.55
C ILE A 148 -9.52 -15.58 5.50
N GLY A 149 -9.05 -14.75 4.55
CA GLY A 149 -9.88 -14.24 3.46
C GLY A 149 -10.40 -15.32 2.52
N ARG A 150 -9.56 -16.28 2.16
CA ARG A 150 -9.97 -17.42 1.29
C ARG A 150 -10.91 -18.38 2.01
N SER A 151 -10.63 -18.72 3.26
CA SER A 151 -11.48 -19.64 4.02
C SER A 151 -12.84 -19.04 4.35
N SER A 152 -12.97 -17.74 4.59
CA SER A 152 -14.26 -17.07 4.78
C SER A 152 -15.03 -16.97 3.46
N ALA A 153 -14.39 -16.55 2.38
CA ALA A 153 -15.03 -16.48 1.07
C ALA A 153 -15.49 -17.85 0.54
N GLU A 154 -14.72 -18.92 0.79
CA GLU A 154 -15.12 -20.29 0.45
C GLU A 154 -16.30 -20.77 1.29
N ARG A 155 -16.34 -20.46 2.59
CA ARG A 155 -17.48 -20.78 3.48
C ARG A 155 -18.73 -20.01 3.05
N ASP A 156 -18.61 -18.73 2.76
CA ASP A 156 -19.74 -17.89 2.31
C ASP A 156 -20.27 -18.36 0.96
N LEU A 157 -19.39 -18.78 0.05
CA LEU A 157 -19.77 -19.40 -1.23
C LEU A 157 -20.45 -20.77 -1.05
N ALA A 158 -19.98 -21.58 -0.12
CA ALA A 158 -20.58 -22.89 0.18
C ALA A 158 -21.98 -22.70 0.80
N ALA A 159 -22.11 -21.81 1.79
CA ALA A 159 -23.41 -21.48 2.40
C ALA A 159 -24.41 -20.89 1.38
N SER A 160 -23.96 -20.04 0.47
CA SER A 160 -24.79 -19.50 -0.62
C SER A 160 -25.25 -20.57 -1.60
N ARG A 161 -24.40 -21.53 -1.96
CA ARG A 161 -24.75 -22.66 -2.82
C ARG A 161 -25.79 -23.57 -2.17
N GLU A 162 -25.63 -23.84 -0.86
CA GLU A 162 -26.55 -24.65 -0.11
C GLU A 162 -27.95 -24.01 0.00
N SER A 163 -28.00 -22.69 0.23
CA SER A 163 -29.25 -21.89 0.24
C SER A 163 -29.92 -21.89 -1.12
N ILE A 164 -29.18 -21.75 -2.23
CA ILE A 164 -29.72 -21.81 -3.60
C ILE A 164 -30.26 -23.21 -3.91
N ASN A 165 -29.61 -24.26 -3.50
CA ASN A 165 -30.08 -25.62 -3.71
C ASN A 165 -31.36 -25.92 -2.89
N ALA A 166 -31.45 -25.43 -1.65
CA ALA A 166 -32.65 -25.54 -0.83
C ALA A 166 -33.84 -24.81 -1.46
N LEU A 167 -33.63 -23.59 -1.97
CA LEU A 167 -34.66 -22.82 -2.70
C LEU A 167 -35.12 -23.53 -3.98
N LYS A 168 -34.21 -24.12 -4.76
CA LYS A 168 -34.57 -24.91 -5.93
C LYS A 168 -35.44 -26.13 -5.60
N ALA A 169 -35.05 -26.85 -4.52
CA ALA A 169 -35.83 -28.01 -4.06
C ALA A 169 -37.23 -27.63 -3.57
N LEU A 170 -37.41 -26.45 -2.95
CA LEU A 170 -38.73 -25.93 -2.56
C LEU A 170 -39.56 -25.57 -3.78
N LEU A 171 -39.02 -24.89 -4.77
CA LEU A 171 -39.68 -24.55 -6.02
C LEU A 171 -40.10 -25.77 -6.85
N GLU A 172 -39.30 -26.83 -6.87
CA GLU A 172 -39.63 -28.09 -7.51
C GLU A 172 -40.78 -28.80 -6.77
N ARG A 173 -40.82 -28.73 -5.46
CA ARG A 173 -41.88 -29.25 -4.63
C ARG A 173 -43.22 -28.54 -4.81
N GLU A 174 -43.20 -27.20 -4.91
CA GLU A 174 -44.39 -26.41 -5.24
C GLU A 174 -44.89 -26.70 -6.64
N ARG A 175 -44.03 -26.81 -7.65
CA ARG A 175 -44.41 -27.20 -9.01
C ARG A 175 -44.97 -28.59 -9.08
N ALA A 176 -44.47 -29.55 -8.34
CA ALA A 176 -45.00 -30.90 -8.26
C ALA A 176 -46.35 -30.94 -7.52
N GLY A 177 -46.57 -30.08 -6.52
CA GLY A 177 -47.83 -29.96 -5.79
C GLY A 177 -48.97 -29.28 -6.58
N THR A 178 -48.62 -28.33 -7.43
CA THR A 178 -49.62 -27.61 -8.27
C THR A 178 -50.11 -28.40 -9.48
N VAL A 179 -49.42 -29.49 -9.85
CA VAL A 179 -49.89 -30.41 -10.92
C VAL A 179 -50.96 -31.39 -10.45
N SER A 180 -51.15 -31.55 -9.13
CA SER A 180 -52.08 -32.52 -8.54
C SER A 180 -53.50 -31.95 -8.24
N ASP A 181 -53.70 -30.62 -8.28
CA ASP A 181 -54.92 -29.99 -7.78
C ASP A 181 -55.65 -29.12 -8.83
N GLY A 182 -55.52 -29.42 -10.09
CA GLY A 182 -56.01 -28.56 -11.19
C GLY A 182 -56.93 -29.23 -12.23
N ALA A 183 -57.63 -30.33 -11.88
CA ALA A 183 -58.68 -30.86 -12.74
C ALA A 183 -60.05 -30.79 -11.98
N VAL A 184 -60.54 -29.58 -11.77
CA VAL A 184 -61.95 -29.36 -11.47
C VAL A 184 -62.61 -29.02 -12.81
N ASP A 185 -63.29 -30.02 -13.41
CA ASP A 185 -64.21 -29.86 -14.52
C ASP A 185 -65.32 -28.85 -14.13
N ALA A 186 -65.20 -27.62 -14.56
CA ALA A 186 -66.29 -26.66 -14.51
C ALA A 186 -67.28 -26.95 -15.63
N GLU A 187 -68.26 -27.76 -15.32
CA GLU A 187 -69.47 -27.93 -16.21
C GLU A 187 -70.20 -26.57 -16.21
N PHE A 188 -70.11 -25.92 -17.38
CA PHE A 188 -70.79 -24.65 -17.62
C PHE A 188 -72.21 -24.98 -18.11
N VAL A 189 -73.17 -24.93 -17.17
CA VAL A 189 -74.62 -25.03 -17.48
C VAL A 189 -75.11 -23.72 -18.05
N VAL A 190 -75.26 -23.66 -19.37
CA VAL A 190 -76.01 -22.58 -20.08
C VAL A 190 -77.50 -22.71 -19.73
N LYS A 191 -78.04 -21.79 -18.95
CA LYS A 191 -79.46 -21.59 -18.80
C LYS A 191 -79.95 -20.70 -19.94
N ASP A 192 -80.60 -21.28 -20.88
CA ASP A 192 -81.47 -20.54 -21.83
C ASP A 192 -82.66 -19.99 -21.06
N GLY A 193 -82.76 -18.66 -21.02
CA GLY A 193 -83.89 -17.96 -20.45
C GLY A 193 -84.83 -17.45 -21.45
N GLU A 194 -86.11 -17.71 -21.24
CA GLU A 194 -87.22 -17.02 -21.88
C GLU A 194 -87.29 -15.55 -21.42
#